data_a7513e5c3f0497cc439d4a22e07fa64f
#
_entry.id   a7513e5c3f0497cc439d4a22e07fa64f
#
_cell.length_a   1.000
_cell.length_b   1.000
_cell.length_c   1.000
_cell.angle_alpha   90.00
_cell.angle_beta   90.00
_cell.angle_gamma   90.00
#
_symmetry.space_group_name_H-M   'P 1'
#
loop_
_entity.id
_entity.type
_entity.pdbx_description
1 polymer ?
#
loop_
_entity_poly.entity_id
_entity_poly.type
_entity_poly.pdbx_seq_one_letter_code
_entity_poly.pdbx_strand_id
1 'polypeptide(L)'
;KEVEKHPEKDEIREAARKEVQQWIDMQIGVSLSPEERAKVENDPSIVILNAKMVYKRKYTFDPETKQEYFLKWKARMAVVGTSEVAGLDLVWSTFSPTVGFAAIRLMMACLCNPKYTVGSYDMTGFFLGAEMHDRTVYVRLPRDAVGQEGVVLRLLRAAYGLRSASRDAIAQLAKLILSFEETIAHEDGDRVFKFHKLAVEHCIFRYVDSL
;
A
#
# COMPACT_ATOMS: atom_id res chain seq x y z
N LYS A 1 -13.96 18.58 -12.80
CA LYS A 1 -14.72 19.11 -13.98
C LYS A 1 -14.86 18.08 -15.10
N GLU A 2 -13.88 17.21 -15.35
CA GLU A 2 -13.95 16.17 -16.40
C GLU A 2 -14.92 15.05 -16.04
N VAL A 3 -14.90 14.58 -14.81
CA VAL A 3 -15.82 13.53 -14.33
C VAL A 3 -17.28 13.93 -14.47
N GLU A 4 -17.63 15.20 -14.17
CA GLU A 4 -19.01 15.71 -14.27
C GLU A 4 -19.58 15.69 -15.70
N LYS A 5 -18.71 15.73 -16.69
CA LYS A 5 -19.07 15.70 -18.12
C LYS A 5 -19.03 14.28 -18.71
N HIS A 6 -18.53 13.30 -17.95
CA HIS A 6 -18.39 11.94 -18.45
C HIS A 6 -19.74 11.20 -18.46
N PRO A 7 -20.07 10.46 -19.53
CA PRO A 7 -21.34 9.72 -19.61
C PRO A 7 -21.51 8.71 -18.46
N GLU A 8 -20.42 8.10 -17.97
CA GLU A 8 -20.41 7.12 -16.87
C GLU A 8 -20.07 7.76 -15.50
N LYS A 9 -20.42 9.06 -15.31
CA LYS A 9 -20.07 9.84 -14.12
C LYS A 9 -20.51 9.20 -12.79
N ASP A 10 -21.66 8.55 -12.79
CA ASP A 10 -22.22 7.97 -11.57
C ASP A 10 -21.43 6.72 -11.14
N GLU A 11 -20.98 5.91 -12.09
CA GLU A 11 -20.09 4.77 -11.82
C GLU A 11 -18.71 5.24 -11.34
N ILE A 12 -18.17 6.31 -11.93
CA ILE A 12 -16.90 6.92 -11.53
C ILE A 12 -17.01 7.47 -10.10
N ARG A 13 -18.10 8.16 -9.78
CA ARG A 13 -18.37 8.67 -8.42
C ARG A 13 -18.52 7.54 -7.41
N GLU A 14 -19.17 6.44 -7.79
CA GLU A 14 -19.29 5.27 -6.93
C GLU A 14 -17.92 4.62 -6.66
N ALA A 15 -17.06 4.55 -7.69
CA ALA A 15 -15.70 4.10 -7.50
C ALA A 15 -14.90 5.02 -6.55
N ALA A 16 -15.10 6.35 -6.66
CA ALA A 16 -14.50 7.32 -5.75
C ALA A 16 -14.99 7.16 -4.30
N ARG A 17 -16.30 6.95 -4.09
CA ARG A 17 -16.86 6.69 -2.75
C ARG A 17 -16.23 5.46 -2.09
N LYS A 18 -16.08 4.38 -2.85
CA LYS A 18 -15.46 3.14 -2.35
C LYS A 18 -14.01 3.35 -1.94
N GLU A 19 -13.27 4.15 -2.69
CA GLU A 19 -11.88 4.48 -2.34
C GLU A 19 -11.81 5.35 -1.09
N VAL A 20 -12.66 6.37 -0.96
CA VAL A 20 -12.75 7.21 0.25
C VAL A 20 -13.15 6.36 1.45
N GLN A 21 -14.15 5.48 1.30
CA GLN A 21 -14.58 4.58 2.36
C GLN A 21 -13.44 3.65 2.81
N GLN A 22 -12.65 3.13 1.88
CA GLN A 22 -11.47 2.32 2.20
C GLN A 22 -10.45 3.10 3.06
N TRP A 23 -10.23 4.37 2.77
CA TRP A 23 -9.34 5.22 3.58
C TRP A 23 -9.87 5.41 5.00
N ILE A 24 -11.20 5.57 5.15
CA ILE A 24 -11.86 5.68 6.45
C ILE A 24 -11.74 4.36 7.22
N ASP A 25 -12.13 3.25 6.62
CA ASP A 25 -12.14 1.92 7.24
C ASP A 25 -10.74 1.48 7.70
N MET A 26 -9.72 1.82 6.91
CA MET A 26 -8.32 1.53 7.22
C MET A 26 -7.68 2.58 8.14
N GLN A 27 -8.42 3.61 8.55
CA GLN A 27 -7.92 4.68 9.42
C GLN A 27 -6.61 5.30 8.92
N ILE A 28 -6.56 5.66 7.63
CA ILE A 28 -5.35 6.17 6.98
C ILE A 28 -4.90 7.50 7.59
N GLY A 29 -5.83 8.29 8.08
CA GLY A 29 -5.54 9.57 8.73
C GLY A 29 -6.70 10.07 9.57
N VAL A 30 -6.43 11.12 10.32
CA VAL A 30 -7.40 11.84 11.16
C VAL A 30 -7.66 13.20 10.57
N SER A 31 -8.92 13.60 10.48
CA SER A 31 -9.32 14.95 10.09
C SER A 31 -8.88 15.94 11.17
N LEU A 32 -8.31 17.05 10.74
CA LEU A 32 -7.95 18.14 11.64
C LEU A 32 -9.21 18.91 12.05
N SER A 33 -9.27 19.32 13.33
CA SER A 33 -10.24 20.32 13.76
C SER A 33 -10.01 21.66 13.04
N PRO A 34 -11.00 22.56 12.99
CA PRO A 34 -10.82 23.87 12.38
C PRO A 34 -9.65 24.67 12.97
N GLU A 35 -9.41 24.54 14.26
CA GLU A 35 -8.32 25.21 14.97
C GLU A 35 -6.95 24.62 14.62
N GLU A 36 -6.83 23.28 14.61
CA GLU A 36 -5.61 22.59 14.20
C GLU A 36 -5.29 22.86 12.74
N ARG A 37 -6.31 22.84 11.88
CA ARG A 37 -6.17 23.14 10.46
C ARG A 37 -5.63 24.55 10.25
N ALA A 38 -6.20 25.55 10.95
CA ALA A 38 -5.74 26.94 10.86
C ALA A 38 -4.27 27.07 11.28
N LYS A 39 -3.84 26.36 12.33
CA LYS A 39 -2.44 26.34 12.77
C LYS A 39 -1.53 25.75 11.70
N VAL A 40 -1.90 24.59 11.12
CA VAL A 40 -1.13 23.89 10.10
C VAL A 40 -1.05 24.69 8.80
N GLU A 41 -2.14 25.34 8.38
CA GLU A 41 -2.20 26.16 7.15
C GLU A 41 -1.42 27.47 7.28
N ASN A 42 -1.26 28.02 8.48
CA ASN A 42 -0.53 29.28 8.74
C ASN A 42 0.96 29.05 9.11
N ASP A 43 1.39 27.83 9.32
CA ASP A 43 2.79 27.52 9.63
C ASP A 43 3.58 27.27 8.35
N PRO A 44 4.51 28.17 7.96
CA PRO A 44 5.30 28.03 6.74
C PRO A 44 6.30 26.87 6.77
N SER A 45 6.57 26.29 7.94
CA SER A 45 7.41 25.13 8.09
C SER A 45 6.70 23.81 7.79
N ILE A 46 5.36 23.85 7.70
CA ILE A 46 4.53 22.66 7.45
C ILE A 46 4.12 22.61 5.98
N VAL A 47 4.42 21.51 5.34
CA VAL A 47 4.00 21.23 3.96
C VAL A 47 2.73 20.40 3.98
N ILE A 48 1.64 20.93 3.41
CA ILE A 48 0.41 20.18 3.17
C ILE A 48 0.46 19.65 1.74
N LEU A 49 0.61 18.34 1.62
CA LEU A 49 0.60 17.65 0.33
C LEU A 49 -0.82 17.59 -0.23
N ASN A 50 -0.96 17.62 -1.54
CA ASN A 50 -2.24 17.40 -2.18
C ASN A 50 -2.43 15.95 -2.54
N ALA A 51 -3.63 15.41 -2.38
CA ALA A 51 -4.02 14.15 -2.98
C ALA A 51 -4.77 14.38 -4.29
N LYS A 52 -4.77 13.37 -5.14
CA LYS A 52 -5.54 13.31 -6.38
C LYS A 52 -6.25 11.97 -6.50
N MET A 53 -7.43 11.98 -7.12
CA MET A 53 -8.11 10.76 -7.51
C MET A 53 -7.61 10.33 -8.89
N VAL A 54 -7.25 9.07 -9.03
CA VAL A 54 -6.82 8.45 -10.28
C VAL A 54 -7.85 7.41 -10.66
N TYR A 55 -8.46 7.57 -11.83
CA TYR A 55 -9.49 6.66 -12.34
C TYR A 55 -8.92 5.76 -13.41
N LYS A 56 -9.30 4.49 -13.38
CA LYS A 56 -8.92 3.49 -14.38
C LYS A 56 -10.10 2.60 -14.71
N ARG A 57 -10.34 2.35 -16.00
CA ARG A 57 -11.23 1.28 -16.45
C ARG A 57 -10.57 -0.06 -16.17
N LYS A 58 -11.29 -0.96 -15.52
CA LYS A 58 -10.87 -2.34 -15.31
C LYS A 58 -11.63 -3.23 -16.28
N TYR A 59 -10.88 -4.04 -16.99
CA TYR A 59 -11.39 -5.03 -17.93
C TYR A 59 -11.16 -6.43 -17.38
N THR A 60 -11.91 -7.39 -17.85
CA THR A 60 -11.72 -8.81 -17.58
C THR A 60 -12.05 -9.60 -18.84
N PHE A 61 -11.69 -10.89 -18.85
CA PHE A 61 -11.96 -11.77 -19.96
C PHE A 61 -13.15 -12.68 -19.63
N ASP A 62 -14.02 -12.87 -20.60
CA ASP A 62 -15.03 -13.89 -20.54
C ASP A 62 -14.38 -15.27 -20.55
N PRO A 63 -14.67 -16.17 -19.62
CA PRO A 63 -14.04 -17.49 -19.53
C PRO A 63 -14.29 -18.36 -20.77
N GLU A 64 -15.45 -18.22 -21.43
CA GLU A 64 -15.86 -19.03 -22.57
C GLU A 64 -15.36 -18.44 -23.90
N THR A 65 -15.69 -17.16 -24.13
CA THR A 65 -15.39 -16.50 -25.41
C THR A 65 -13.98 -15.95 -25.50
N LYS A 66 -13.26 -15.84 -24.37
CA LYS A 66 -11.93 -15.19 -24.25
C LYS A 66 -11.92 -13.74 -24.72
N GLN A 67 -13.07 -13.12 -24.89
CA GLN A 67 -13.18 -11.71 -25.23
C GLN A 67 -13.02 -10.85 -24.00
N GLU A 68 -12.31 -9.72 -24.18
CA GLU A 68 -12.16 -8.72 -23.13
C GLU A 68 -13.43 -7.85 -23.05
N TYR A 69 -13.95 -7.64 -21.85
CA TYR A 69 -15.06 -6.72 -21.63
C TYR A 69 -14.82 -5.80 -20.44
N PHE A 70 -15.46 -4.63 -20.45
CA PHE A 70 -15.41 -3.68 -19.37
C PHE A 70 -16.09 -4.25 -18.12
N LEU A 71 -15.36 -4.30 -17.01
CA LEU A 71 -15.86 -4.82 -15.75
C LEU A 71 -16.39 -3.69 -14.84
N LYS A 72 -15.56 -2.68 -14.61
CA LYS A 72 -15.90 -1.56 -13.71
C LYS A 72 -14.89 -0.43 -13.75
N TRP A 73 -15.29 0.72 -13.24
CA TRP A 73 -14.36 1.77 -12.86
C TRP A 73 -13.64 1.43 -11.55
N LYS A 74 -12.36 1.77 -11.48
CA LYS A 74 -11.56 1.72 -10.27
C LYS A 74 -10.98 3.11 -10.02
N ALA A 75 -11.19 3.63 -8.80
CA ALA A 75 -10.53 4.83 -8.32
C ALA A 75 -9.38 4.44 -7.38
N ARG A 76 -8.36 5.29 -7.34
CA ARG A 76 -7.31 5.28 -6.31
C ARG A 76 -7.01 6.71 -5.90
N MET A 77 -7.04 6.97 -4.62
CA MET A 77 -6.59 8.25 -4.08
C MET A 77 -5.10 8.17 -3.77
N ALA A 78 -4.32 9.04 -4.41
CA ALA A 78 -2.88 9.06 -4.30
C ALA A 78 -2.39 10.45 -3.92
N VAL A 79 -1.47 10.50 -2.97
CA VAL A 79 -0.77 11.72 -2.56
C VAL A 79 0.21 12.15 -3.66
N VAL A 80 0.34 13.43 -3.89
CA VAL A 80 1.30 13.99 -4.86
C VAL A 80 2.68 14.10 -4.16
N GLY A 81 3.34 12.95 -4.00
CA GLY A 81 4.63 12.84 -3.30
C GLY A 81 5.81 13.53 -4.00
N THR A 82 5.63 14.00 -5.24
CA THR A 82 6.63 14.85 -5.92
C THR A 82 6.80 16.20 -5.22
N SER A 83 5.81 16.63 -4.44
CA SER A 83 5.84 17.86 -3.65
C SER A 83 6.49 17.68 -2.28
N GLU A 84 6.91 16.47 -1.91
CA GLU A 84 7.64 16.22 -0.66
C GLU A 84 9.03 16.87 -0.71
N VAL A 85 9.36 17.64 0.34
CA VAL A 85 10.61 18.38 0.46
C VAL A 85 11.58 17.59 1.37
N ALA A 86 12.77 17.32 0.88
CA ALA A 86 13.80 16.62 1.65
C ALA A 86 14.18 17.44 2.90
N GLY A 87 14.18 16.78 4.07
CA GLY A 87 14.52 17.38 5.35
C GLY A 87 13.33 18.03 6.09
N LEU A 88 12.18 18.22 5.45
CA LEU A 88 10.96 18.70 6.10
C LEU A 88 9.93 17.57 6.27
N ASP A 89 9.53 16.98 5.18
CA ASP A 89 8.47 15.96 5.13
C ASP A 89 8.91 14.65 4.47
N LEU A 90 10.14 14.59 3.97
CA LEU A 90 10.73 13.41 3.34
C LEU A 90 11.83 12.81 4.22
N VAL A 91 11.71 11.54 4.52
CA VAL A 91 12.74 10.74 5.18
C VAL A 91 13.97 10.58 4.27
N TRP A 92 15.15 10.54 4.86
CA TRP A 92 16.44 10.41 4.16
C TRP A 92 16.54 9.20 3.22
N SER A 93 15.85 8.10 3.51
CA SER A 93 15.84 6.92 2.67
C SER A 93 14.44 6.57 2.20
N THR A 94 14.24 6.56 0.89
CA THR A 94 13.03 6.07 0.23
C THR A 94 13.26 4.70 -0.43
N PHE A 95 14.45 4.12 -0.19
CA PHE A 95 14.81 2.83 -0.77
C PHE A 95 13.83 1.73 -0.32
N SER A 96 13.28 1.03 -1.29
CA SER A 96 12.41 -0.12 -1.09
C SER A 96 12.97 -1.30 -1.89
N PRO A 97 13.41 -2.37 -1.22
CA PRO A 97 13.93 -3.53 -1.92
C PRO A 97 12.83 -4.20 -2.74
N THR A 98 13.19 -4.68 -3.91
CA THR A 98 12.36 -5.53 -4.77
C THR A 98 13.14 -6.78 -5.12
N VAL A 99 12.44 -7.91 -5.31
CA VAL A 99 13.10 -9.17 -5.71
C VAL A 99 13.74 -9.01 -7.08
N GLY A 100 15.01 -9.38 -7.19
CA GLY A 100 15.74 -9.37 -8.47
C GLY A 100 15.21 -10.43 -9.44
N PHE A 101 15.22 -10.14 -10.74
CA PHE A 101 14.75 -11.09 -11.76
C PHE A 101 15.50 -12.43 -11.75
N ALA A 102 16.80 -12.43 -11.44
CA ALA A 102 17.60 -13.64 -11.31
C ALA A 102 17.08 -14.54 -10.17
N ALA A 103 16.75 -13.94 -9.03
CA ALA A 103 16.19 -14.64 -7.87
C ALA A 103 14.80 -15.21 -8.18
N ILE A 104 13.94 -14.44 -8.86
CA ILE A 104 12.62 -14.93 -9.31
C ILE A 104 12.77 -16.13 -10.24
N ARG A 105 13.64 -16.06 -11.23
CA ARG A 105 13.88 -17.17 -12.17
C ARG A 105 14.40 -18.42 -11.48
N LEU A 106 15.34 -18.26 -10.54
CA LEU A 106 15.86 -19.38 -9.77
C LEU A 106 14.77 -20.02 -8.91
N MET A 107 13.96 -19.21 -8.21
CA MET A 107 12.82 -19.72 -7.45
C MET A 107 11.85 -20.49 -8.35
N MET A 108 11.48 -19.91 -9.49
CA MET A 108 10.57 -20.58 -10.45
C MET A 108 11.14 -21.91 -10.93
N ALA A 109 12.44 -21.97 -11.23
CA ALA A 109 13.11 -23.23 -11.61
C ALA A 109 13.06 -24.28 -10.49
N CYS A 110 13.30 -23.88 -9.25
CA CYS A 110 13.17 -24.77 -8.09
C CYS A 110 11.73 -25.27 -7.91
N LEU A 111 10.75 -24.39 -8.10
CA LEU A 111 9.32 -24.68 -7.93
C LEU A 111 8.73 -25.54 -9.06
N CYS A 112 9.44 -25.73 -10.16
CA CYS A 112 9.07 -26.73 -11.20
C CYS A 112 9.23 -28.19 -10.70
N ASN A 113 9.88 -28.41 -9.56
CA ASN A 113 9.97 -29.74 -8.95
C ASN A 113 8.61 -30.11 -8.34
N PRO A 114 8.02 -31.30 -8.68
CA PRO A 114 6.71 -31.71 -8.21
C PRO A 114 6.60 -31.94 -6.69
N LYS A 115 7.73 -31.90 -5.97
CA LYS A 115 7.75 -31.97 -4.50
C LYS A 115 7.32 -30.66 -3.85
N TYR A 116 7.25 -29.54 -4.58
CA TYR A 116 6.87 -28.23 -4.04
C TYR A 116 5.45 -27.84 -4.44
N THR A 117 4.74 -27.26 -3.50
CA THR A 117 3.45 -26.60 -3.74
C THR A 117 3.67 -25.09 -3.82
N VAL A 118 3.08 -24.45 -4.81
CA VAL A 118 3.18 -23.00 -5.02
C VAL A 118 1.85 -22.33 -4.68
N GLY A 119 1.89 -21.31 -3.84
CA GLY A 119 0.76 -20.45 -3.55
C GLY A 119 1.07 -19.00 -3.94
N SER A 120 0.04 -18.25 -4.33
CA SER A 120 0.13 -16.82 -4.61
C SER A 120 -0.93 -16.08 -3.81
N TYR A 121 -0.54 -14.96 -3.20
CA TYR A 121 -1.41 -14.13 -2.37
C TYR A 121 -1.27 -12.67 -2.80
N ASP A 122 -2.40 -11.96 -2.86
CA ASP A 122 -2.44 -10.51 -3.09
C ASP A 122 -2.93 -9.81 -1.82
N MET A 123 -2.22 -8.79 -1.38
CA MET A 123 -2.56 -8.02 -0.19
C MET A 123 -3.32 -6.75 -0.58
N THR A 124 -4.62 -6.75 -0.32
CA THR A 124 -5.46 -5.59 -0.58
C THR A 124 -5.03 -4.39 0.28
N GLY A 125 -4.80 -3.24 -0.37
CA GLY A 125 -4.41 -2.02 0.34
C GLY A 125 -3.03 -2.08 0.99
N PHE A 126 -2.09 -2.89 0.47
CA PHE A 126 -0.79 -3.15 1.05
C PHE A 126 -0.06 -1.90 1.58
N PHE A 127 0.03 -0.83 0.78
CA PHE A 127 0.66 0.42 1.22
C PHE A 127 -0.14 1.14 2.31
N LEU A 128 -1.47 1.06 2.25
CA LEU A 128 -2.36 1.70 3.21
C LEU A 128 -2.33 1.02 4.59
N GLY A 129 -1.79 -0.19 4.67
CA GLY A 129 -1.63 -0.93 5.92
C GLY A 129 -0.43 -0.47 6.76
N ALA A 130 0.57 0.17 6.14
CA ALA A 130 1.82 0.50 6.81
C ALA A 130 1.68 1.72 7.73
N GLU A 131 2.08 1.57 8.98
CA GLU A 131 2.10 2.66 9.96
C GLU A 131 3.26 3.62 9.69
N MET A 132 3.03 4.90 9.97
CA MET A 132 4.04 5.94 9.84
C MET A 132 4.49 6.37 11.24
N HIS A 133 5.76 6.13 11.57
CA HIS A 133 6.30 6.42 12.89
C HIS A 133 7.38 7.53 12.90
N ASP A 134 7.96 7.83 11.76
CA ASP A 134 9.16 8.65 11.66
C ASP A 134 8.90 10.11 11.27
N ARG A 135 7.65 10.44 10.90
CA ARG A 135 7.27 11.80 10.48
C ARG A 135 5.77 12.06 10.54
N THR A 136 5.41 13.32 10.59
CA THR A 136 4.03 13.78 10.44
C THR A 136 3.81 14.28 9.02
N VAL A 137 2.78 13.78 8.35
CA VAL A 137 2.40 14.19 7.00
C VAL A 137 0.96 14.68 7.00
N TYR A 138 0.76 15.87 6.42
CA TYR A 138 -0.56 16.45 6.21
C TYR A 138 -0.94 16.36 4.74
N VAL A 139 -2.17 15.91 4.47
CA VAL A 139 -2.66 15.72 3.11
C VAL A 139 -4.03 16.38 2.95
N ARG A 140 -4.18 17.20 1.93
CA ARG A 140 -5.46 17.76 1.50
C ARG A 140 -6.12 16.83 0.50
N LEU A 141 -7.32 16.39 0.83
CA LEU A 141 -8.09 15.52 -0.04
C LEU A 141 -8.60 16.27 -1.28
N PRO A 142 -8.73 15.60 -2.42
CA PRO A 142 -9.15 16.22 -3.66
C PRO A 142 -10.64 16.57 -3.65
N ARG A 143 -11.06 17.43 -4.58
CA ARG A 143 -12.47 17.88 -4.70
C ARG A 143 -13.45 16.77 -5.08
N ASP A 144 -12.96 15.69 -5.64
CA ASP A 144 -13.73 14.51 -6.02
C ASP A 144 -13.63 13.36 -4.98
N ALA A 145 -13.07 13.65 -3.81
CA ALA A 145 -13.18 12.78 -2.64
C ALA A 145 -14.57 12.95 -2.00
N VAL A 146 -15.55 12.25 -2.54
CA VAL A 146 -16.97 12.42 -2.23
C VAL A 146 -17.26 12.38 -0.73
N GLY A 147 -17.80 13.46 -0.19
CA GLY A 147 -18.11 13.63 1.24
C GLY A 147 -16.90 14.00 2.11
N GLN A 148 -15.70 14.19 1.50
CA GLN A 148 -14.48 14.59 2.17
C GLN A 148 -13.69 15.64 1.38
N GLU A 149 -14.39 16.43 0.58
CA GLU A 149 -13.79 17.39 -0.36
C GLU A 149 -12.97 18.46 0.36
N GLY A 150 -11.68 18.51 0.05
CA GLY A 150 -10.77 19.52 0.61
C GLY A 150 -10.47 19.39 2.10
N VAL A 151 -10.90 18.30 2.74
CA VAL A 151 -10.52 17.97 4.12
C VAL A 151 -9.01 17.80 4.20
N VAL A 152 -8.41 18.32 5.28
CA VAL A 152 -6.99 18.09 5.58
C VAL A 152 -6.88 16.99 6.61
N LEU A 153 -6.14 15.95 6.27
CA LEU A 153 -5.86 14.83 7.16
C LEU A 153 -4.43 14.92 7.67
N ARG A 154 -4.23 14.55 8.92
CA ARG A 154 -2.94 14.11 9.43
C ARG A 154 -2.86 12.60 9.21
N LEU A 155 -1.92 12.14 8.39
CA LEU A 155 -1.78 10.72 8.11
C LEU A 155 -1.27 9.94 9.33
N LEU A 156 -1.84 8.78 9.55
CA LEU A 156 -1.41 7.78 10.52
C LEU A 156 -0.71 6.61 9.82
N ARG A 157 -1.08 6.37 8.58
CA ARG A 157 -0.58 5.27 7.75
C ARG A 157 -0.07 5.78 6.42
N ALA A 158 0.80 5.00 5.79
CA ALA A 158 1.29 5.30 4.47
C ALA A 158 0.15 5.35 3.44
N ALA A 159 0.31 6.17 2.43
CA ALA A 159 -0.67 6.31 1.36
C ALA A 159 0.01 6.19 -0.01
N TYR A 160 -0.77 5.77 -1.01
CA TYR A 160 -0.28 5.74 -2.39
C TYR A 160 0.29 7.09 -2.80
N GLY A 161 1.44 7.07 -3.44
CA GLY A 161 2.10 8.25 -3.97
C GLY A 161 3.11 8.90 -3.03
N LEU A 162 3.11 8.59 -1.73
CA LEU A 162 4.22 8.97 -0.85
C LEU A 162 5.50 8.23 -1.25
N ARG A 163 6.63 8.93 -1.26
CA ARG A 163 7.92 8.36 -1.66
C ARG A 163 8.39 7.23 -0.74
N SER A 164 8.04 7.30 0.54
CA SER A 164 8.42 6.27 1.53
C SER A 164 7.42 5.11 1.62
N ALA A 165 6.22 5.22 1.03
CA ALA A 165 5.14 4.24 1.24
C ALA A 165 5.54 2.79 0.96
N SER A 166 6.32 2.56 -0.09
CA SER A 166 6.79 1.22 -0.45
C SER A 166 7.79 0.66 0.57
N ARG A 167 8.73 1.51 1.03
CA ARG A 167 9.70 1.17 2.09
C ARG A 167 8.97 0.77 3.38
N ASP A 168 8.03 1.60 3.81
CA ASP A 168 7.32 1.43 5.08
C ASP A 168 6.47 0.16 5.06
N ALA A 169 5.75 -0.09 3.95
CA ALA A 169 4.96 -1.29 3.78
C ALA A 169 5.81 -2.58 3.75
N ILE A 170 6.92 -2.59 3.02
CA ILE A 170 7.81 -3.75 2.96
C ILE A 170 8.51 -3.99 4.30
N ALA A 171 8.91 -2.92 5.00
CA ALA A 171 9.52 -3.05 6.32
C ALA A 171 8.54 -3.66 7.33
N GLN A 172 7.29 -3.21 7.32
CA GLN A 172 6.25 -3.77 8.19
C GLN A 172 5.92 -5.23 7.84
N LEU A 173 5.80 -5.57 6.56
CA LEU A 173 5.60 -6.94 6.11
C LEU A 173 6.75 -7.84 6.54
N ALA A 174 8.00 -7.39 6.35
CA ALA A 174 9.17 -8.14 6.77
C ALA A 174 9.18 -8.38 8.28
N LYS A 175 8.82 -7.36 9.08
CA LYS A 175 8.69 -7.49 10.53
C LYS A 175 7.63 -8.54 10.91
N LEU A 176 6.47 -8.50 10.25
CA LEU A 176 5.39 -9.46 10.46
C LEU A 176 5.83 -10.89 10.12
N ILE A 177 6.45 -11.10 8.96
CA ILE A 177 6.96 -12.42 8.54
C ILE A 177 7.99 -12.94 9.54
N LEU A 178 8.93 -12.09 9.95
CA LEU A 178 10.00 -12.49 10.88
C LEU A 178 9.51 -12.72 12.33
N SER A 179 8.34 -12.19 12.69
CA SER A 179 7.72 -12.46 14.01
C SER A 179 6.94 -13.77 14.05
N PHE A 180 6.71 -14.41 12.91
CA PHE A 180 6.01 -15.69 12.86
C PHE A 180 6.91 -16.81 13.39
N GLU A 181 6.40 -17.53 14.34
CA GLU A 181 7.05 -18.69 14.98
C GLU A 181 6.01 -19.78 15.17
N GLU A 182 6.36 -21.01 14.85
CA GLU A 182 5.50 -22.18 15.03
C GLU A 182 6.28 -23.29 15.72
N THR A 183 5.69 -23.89 16.74
CA THR A 183 6.24 -25.07 17.39
C THR A 183 5.48 -26.30 16.92
N ILE A 184 6.19 -27.24 16.32
CA ILE A 184 5.65 -28.49 15.81
C ILE A 184 6.20 -29.65 16.66
N ALA A 185 5.28 -30.44 17.23
CA ALA A 185 5.65 -31.64 17.97
C ALA A 185 6.24 -32.70 17.04
N HIS A 186 7.38 -33.26 17.41
CA HIS A 186 8.05 -34.34 16.72
C HIS A 186 8.34 -35.47 17.70
N GLU A 187 8.60 -36.68 17.19
CA GLU A 187 8.93 -37.86 18.01
C GLU A 187 10.21 -37.66 18.85
N ASP A 188 11.16 -36.86 18.34
CA ASP A 188 12.43 -36.54 18.98
C ASP A 188 12.40 -35.27 19.83
N GLY A 189 11.23 -34.67 20.03
CA GLY A 189 11.02 -33.40 20.75
C GLY A 189 10.45 -32.30 19.85
N ASP A 190 9.94 -31.27 20.51
CA ASP A 190 9.33 -30.12 19.77
C ASP A 190 10.37 -29.38 18.96
N ARG A 191 10.01 -29.06 17.72
CA ARG A 191 10.83 -28.25 16.81
C ARG A 191 10.21 -26.89 16.60
N VAL A 192 11.04 -25.85 16.63
CA VAL A 192 10.63 -24.46 16.43
C VAL A 192 11.00 -24.02 15.02
N PHE A 193 9.99 -23.59 14.26
CA PHE A 193 10.15 -23.08 12.90
C PHE A 193 9.98 -21.57 12.86
N LYS A 194 10.90 -20.90 12.17
CA LYS A 194 10.91 -19.45 12.01
C LYS A 194 11.23 -19.04 10.58
N PHE A 195 10.81 -17.82 10.22
CA PHE A 195 11.26 -17.22 8.98
C PHE A 195 12.62 -16.54 9.17
N HIS A 196 13.50 -16.76 8.22
CA HIS A 196 14.79 -16.09 8.12
C HIS A 196 14.89 -15.34 6.81
N LYS A 197 15.28 -14.07 6.87
CA LYS A 197 15.56 -13.26 5.69
C LYS A 197 16.86 -13.70 5.05
N LEU A 198 16.89 -13.81 3.72
CA LEU A 198 18.15 -14.11 3.03
C LEU A 198 19.07 -12.89 3.01
N ALA A 199 20.37 -13.12 3.22
CA ALA A 199 21.37 -12.06 3.24
C ALA A 199 21.59 -11.42 1.85
N VAL A 200 21.45 -12.23 0.79
CA VAL A 200 21.70 -11.79 -0.60
C VAL A 200 20.47 -11.17 -1.24
N GLU A 201 19.26 -11.62 -0.85
CA GLU A 201 18.00 -11.16 -1.44
C GLU A 201 17.03 -10.78 -0.33
N HIS A 202 16.88 -9.50 -0.10
CA HIS A 202 16.19 -8.93 1.07
C HIS A 202 14.66 -9.11 1.06
N CYS A 203 14.07 -9.48 -0.07
CA CYS A 203 12.64 -9.75 -0.20
C CYS A 203 12.31 -11.24 -0.20
N ILE A 204 13.28 -12.11 0.04
CA ILE A 204 13.09 -13.55 0.13
C ILE A 204 13.29 -14.01 1.57
N PHE A 205 12.34 -14.79 2.04
CA PHE A 205 12.34 -15.40 3.37
C PHE A 205 12.27 -16.92 3.23
N ARG A 206 13.01 -17.64 4.04
CA ARG A 206 12.89 -19.08 4.16
C ARG A 206 12.34 -19.44 5.53
N TYR A 207 11.47 -20.40 5.56
CA TYR A 207 10.91 -20.97 6.78
C TYR A 207 11.66 -22.26 7.09
N VAL A 208 12.33 -22.31 8.20
CA VAL A 208 13.22 -23.45 8.56
C VAL A 208 13.14 -23.73 10.04
N ASP A 209 13.54 -24.96 10.40
CA ASP A 209 13.84 -25.34 11.76
C ASP A 209 14.95 -24.45 12.30
N SER A 210 14.76 -23.92 13.49
CA SER A 210 15.69 -22.99 14.15
C SER A 210 16.67 -23.67 15.12
N LEU A 211 16.71 -25.02 15.11
CA LEU A 211 17.72 -25.82 15.84
C LEU A 211 19.02 -25.87 15.05
#